data_cac5a70a5fd8e9d8058b4d5676badef0
#
_entry.id   cac5a70a5fd8e9d8058b4d5676badef0
#
_cell.length_a   1.000
_cell.length_b   1.000
_cell.length_c   1.000
_cell.angle_alpha   90.00
_cell.angle_beta   90.00
_cell.angle_gamma   90.00
#
_symmetry.space_group_name_H-M   'P 1'
#
loop_
_entity.id
_entity.type
_entity.pdbx_description
1 polymer ?
#
loop_
_entity_poly.entity_id
_entity_poly.type
_entity_poly.pdbx_seq_one_letter_code
_entity_poly.pdbx_strand_id
1 'polypeptide(L)'
;MKATFTAILFTAMLLTQAGGALAASYLQASSTDEQLASDPKPKVVTMNSTDASKNIKQDKGVVTVNESGAFFFIAAAQVGGKTKGLVRLWMRVNGKDVENSNTEQLIADPSFTSVLVSQGVAELKRGDKVTVVYSGSEPGVGLVVKKPPGEPVVPSLILSGWRID
;
A
#
# COMPACT_ATOMS: atom_id res chain seq x y z
N MET A 1 -51.08 -29.29 56.90
CA MET A 1 -50.34 -28.21 56.32
C MET A 1 -49.31 -28.76 55.32
N LYS A 2 -49.55 -28.61 54.01
CA LYS A 2 -48.60 -29.04 52.95
C LYS A 2 -47.91 -27.81 52.40
N ALA A 3 -46.60 -27.73 52.56
CA ALA A 3 -45.78 -26.65 52.01
C ALA A 3 -45.34 -27.01 50.58
N THR A 4 -45.74 -26.20 49.63
CA THR A 4 -45.37 -26.33 48.21
C THR A 4 -44.11 -25.51 47.99
N PHE A 5 -42.98 -26.17 47.66
CA PHE A 5 -41.73 -25.52 47.26
C PHE A 5 -41.78 -25.21 45.75
N THR A 6 -41.81 -23.93 45.43
CA THR A 6 -41.68 -23.47 44.04
C THR A 6 -40.21 -23.27 43.73
N ALA A 7 -39.65 -24.14 42.86
CA ALA A 7 -38.31 -23.99 42.37
C ALA A 7 -38.28 -23.00 41.23
N ILE A 8 -37.58 -21.86 41.39
CA ILE A 8 -37.32 -20.88 40.36
C ILE A 8 -36.05 -21.32 39.59
N LEU A 9 -36.26 -21.72 38.35
CA LEU A 9 -35.18 -22.07 37.44
C LEU A 9 -34.59 -20.79 36.83
N PHE A 10 -33.41 -20.34 37.28
CA PHE A 10 -32.66 -19.27 36.67
C PHE A 10 -31.92 -19.81 35.45
N THR A 11 -32.44 -19.58 34.25
CA THR A 11 -31.74 -19.87 32.99
C THR A 11 -30.74 -18.74 32.74
N ALA A 12 -29.47 -18.96 33.07
CA ALA A 12 -28.39 -18.05 32.72
C ALA A 12 -28.13 -18.14 31.20
N MET A 13 -28.58 -17.14 30.46
CA MET A 13 -28.33 -17.00 29.04
C MET A 13 -26.88 -16.49 28.88
N LEU A 14 -25.93 -17.41 28.66
CA LEU A 14 -24.56 -17.07 28.26
C LEU A 14 -24.62 -16.47 26.83
N LEU A 15 -24.60 -15.16 26.74
CA LEU A 15 -24.28 -14.45 25.52
C LEU A 15 -22.78 -14.66 25.22
N THR A 16 -22.46 -15.70 24.48
CA THR A 16 -21.15 -15.81 23.85
C THR A 16 -21.08 -14.71 22.79
N GLN A 17 -20.46 -13.60 23.13
CA GLN A 17 -19.97 -12.65 22.12
C GLN A 17 -18.88 -13.38 21.34
N ALA A 18 -19.25 -13.99 20.23
CA ALA A 18 -18.30 -14.38 19.21
C ALA A 18 -17.77 -13.07 18.59
N GLY A 19 -16.79 -12.46 19.26
CA GLY A 19 -15.95 -11.44 18.66
C GLY A 19 -15.27 -12.12 17.48
N GLY A 20 -15.85 -11.98 16.28
CA GLY A 20 -15.23 -12.43 15.04
C GLY A 20 -13.87 -11.75 14.97
N ALA A 21 -12.79 -12.52 15.13
CA ALA A 21 -11.45 -12.02 14.84
C ALA A 21 -11.51 -11.49 13.41
N LEU A 22 -11.41 -10.16 13.24
CA LEU A 22 -11.33 -9.56 11.92
C LEU A 22 -10.17 -10.22 11.18
N ALA A 23 -10.45 -10.83 10.05
CA ALA A 23 -9.42 -11.49 9.28
C ALA A 23 -8.40 -10.42 8.88
N ALA A 24 -7.14 -10.58 9.29
CA ALA A 24 -6.10 -9.64 8.94
C ALA A 24 -5.99 -9.54 7.40
N SER A 25 -6.05 -8.32 6.87
CA SER A 25 -5.80 -8.02 5.47
C SER A 25 -4.55 -7.20 5.36
N TYR A 26 -3.55 -7.72 4.65
CA TYR A 26 -2.28 -7.03 4.45
C TYR A 26 -1.64 -7.39 3.12
N LEU A 27 -0.75 -6.50 2.69
CA LEU A 27 0.10 -6.65 1.52
C LEU A 27 1.48 -6.05 1.81
N GLN A 28 2.53 -6.73 1.36
CA GLN A 28 3.80 -6.12 1.00
C GLN A 28 4.15 -6.58 -0.41
N ALA A 29 4.44 -5.63 -1.27
CA ALA A 29 4.85 -5.85 -2.65
C ALA A 29 6.01 -4.92 -2.99
N SER A 30 6.82 -5.33 -3.96
CA SER A 30 8.00 -4.55 -4.34
C SER A 30 8.26 -4.57 -5.84
N SER A 31 9.13 -3.65 -6.28
CA SER A 31 9.66 -3.60 -7.62
C SER A 31 11.18 -3.55 -7.58
N THR A 32 11.81 -4.46 -8.31
CA THR A 32 13.27 -4.46 -8.55
C THR A 32 13.62 -3.98 -9.96
N ASP A 33 12.67 -3.37 -10.66
CA ASP A 33 12.87 -2.77 -11.96
C ASP A 33 13.07 -1.25 -11.85
N GLU A 34 14.01 -0.71 -12.62
CA GLU A 34 14.16 0.74 -12.75
C GLU A 34 13.00 1.30 -13.60
N GLN A 35 12.39 2.38 -13.16
CA GLN A 35 11.23 2.99 -13.82
C GLN A 35 11.47 4.50 -13.96
N LEU A 36 12.19 4.90 -15.00
CA LEU A 36 12.46 6.29 -15.31
C LEU A 36 11.37 6.88 -16.19
N ALA A 37 11.06 8.15 -15.97
CA ALA A 37 10.15 8.89 -16.83
C ALA A 37 10.76 9.07 -18.23
N SER A 38 9.98 8.83 -19.27
CA SER A 38 10.30 9.18 -20.65
C SER A 38 9.68 10.50 -21.09
N ASP A 39 8.68 10.96 -20.34
CA ASP A 39 7.88 12.16 -20.52
C ASP A 39 7.28 12.56 -19.16
N PRO A 40 6.74 13.79 -19.00
CA PRO A 40 6.19 14.23 -17.72
C PRO A 40 4.82 13.65 -17.35
N LYS A 41 4.26 12.73 -18.16
CA LYS A 41 2.94 12.16 -17.89
C LYS A 41 3.00 11.17 -16.71
N PRO A 42 1.95 11.14 -15.89
CA PRO A 42 1.82 10.16 -14.82
C PRO A 42 1.84 8.71 -15.33
N LYS A 43 2.59 7.86 -14.65
CA LYS A 43 2.71 6.42 -14.94
C LYS A 43 2.40 5.59 -13.70
N VAL A 44 1.69 4.50 -13.87
CA VAL A 44 1.50 3.52 -12.79
C VAL A 44 2.83 2.82 -12.54
N VAL A 45 3.21 2.73 -11.27
CA VAL A 45 4.40 1.95 -10.88
C VAL A 45 4.10 0.47 -11.06
N THR A 46 4.94 -0.23 -11.80
CA THR A 46 4.87 -1.69 -11.91
C THR A 46 5.58 -2.34 -10.73
N MET A 47 4.99 -3.42 -10.22
CA MET A 47 5.58 -4.25 -9.15
C MET A 47 5.73 -5.68 -9.65
N ASN A 48 6.92 -6.25 -9.50
CA ASN A 48 7.26 -7.59 -9.99
C ASN A 48 7.33 -8.64 -8.88
N SER A 49 7.13 -8.26 -7.62
CA SER A 49 7.06 -9.17 -6.48
C SER A 49 5.84 -8.90 -5.60
N THR A 50 5.27 -9.98 -5.06
CA THR A 50 4.35 -9.96 -3.91
C THR A 50 5.06 -10.67 -2.78
N ASP A 51 5.59 -9.89 -1.83
CA ASP A 51 6.49 -10.39 -0.78
C ASP A 51 5.70 -11.07 0.34
N ALA A 52 4.53 -10.52 0.68
CA ALA A 52 3.57 -11.10 1.62
C ALA A 52 2.16 -10.55 1.33
N SER A 53 1.14 -11.40 1.43
CA SER A 53 -0.24 -10.93 1.29
C SER A 53 -1.26 -11.85 1.95
N LYS A 54 -2.35 -11.26 2.42
CA LYS A 54 -3.56 -11.94 2.86
C LYS A 54 -4.77 -11.06 2.53
N ASN A 55 -5.78 -11.61 1.87
CA ASN A 55 -7.01 -10.91 1.46
C ASN A 55 -6.79 -9.65 0.56
N ILE A 56 -5.58 -9.46 0.06
CA ILE A 56 -5.23 -8.43 -0.92
C ILE A 56 -4.41 -9.13 -2.03
N LYS A 57 -4.69 -8.80 -3.29
CA LYS A 57 -3.95 -9.31 -4.45
C LYS A 57 -3.22 -8.16 -5.13
N GLN A 58 -2.04 -8.45 -5.69
CA GLN A 58 -1.29 -7.54 -6.53
C GLN A 58 -0.98 -8.23 -7.86
N ASP A 59 -1.18 -7.51 -8.97
CA ASP A 59 -0.78 -7.93 -10.31
C ASP A 59 -0.22 -6.70 -11.05
N LYS A 60 1.08 -6.75 -11.37
CA LYS A 60 1.81 -5.71 -12.15
C LYS A 60 1.58 -4.28 -11.67
N GLY A 61 1.46 -4.07 -10.36
CA GLY A 61 1.25 -2.75 -9.75
C GLY A 61 -0.21 -2.39 -9.48
N VAL A 62 -1.16 -3.23 -9.86
CA VAL A 62 -2.57 -3.07 -9.49
C VAL A 62 -2.87 -3.91 -8.25
N VAL A 63 -3.17 -3.25 -7.15
CA VAL A 63 -3.57 -3.87 -5.89
C VAL A 63 -5.09 -3.94 -5.82
N THR A 64 -5.66 -5.13 -5.59
CA THR A 64 -7.10 -5.34 -5.44
C THR A 64 -7.40 -5.82 -4.03
N VAL A 65 -8.27 -5.13 -3.29
CA VAL A 65 -8.72 -5.55 -1.97
C VAL A 65 -9.88 -6.55 -2.10
N ASN A 66 -9.84 -7.62 -1.29
CA ASN A 66 -10.85 -8.67 -1.34
C ASN A 66 -11.95 -8.51 -0.27
N GLU A 67 -11.90 -7.45 0.51
CA GLU A 67 -12.91 -7.10 1.52
C GLU A 67 -13.03 -5.58 1.64
N SER A 68 -14.15 -5.11 2.19
CA SER A 68 -14.40 -3.68 2.42
C SER A 68 -13.85 -3.26 3.78
N GLY A 69 -13.50 -1.98 3.93
CA GLY A 69 -13.05 -1.38 5.19
C GLY A 69 -12.11 -0.20 4.96
N ALA A 70 -11.58 0.34 6.04
CA ALA A 70 -10.55 1.36 6.02
C ALA A 70 -9.16 0.70 5.86
N PHE A 71 -8.40 1.17 4.88
CA PHE A 71 -7.06 0.67 4.59
C PHE A 71 -6.04 1.79 4.68
N PHE A 72 -4.91 1.50 5.30
CA PHE A 72 -3.71 2.32 5.23
C PHE A 72 -2.75 1.72 4.19
N PHE A 73 -2.18 2.60 3.37
CA PHE A 73 -1.10 2.25 2.44
C PHE A 73 0.08 3.19 2.62
N ILE A 74 1.28 2.64 2.47
CA ILE A 74 2.54 3.38 2.42
C ILE A 74 3.38 2.86 1.27
N ALA A 75 3.77 3.76 0.37
CA ALA A 75 4.66 3.51 -0.76
C ALA A 75 5.98 4.24 -0.51
N ALA A 76 7.07 3.49 -0.38
CA ALA A 76 8.42 4.02 -0.24
C ALA A 76 9.18 3.75 -1.54
N ALA A 77 9.47 4.80 -2.29
CA ALA A 77 10.18 4.72 -3.57
C ALA A 77 11.63 5.19 -3.42
N GLN A 78 12.59 4.40 -3.93
CA GLN A 78 13.95 4.85 -4.12
C GLN A 78 13.97 5.73 -5.38
N VAL A 79 14.14 7.04 -5.21
CA VAL A 79 14.09 8.01 -6.33
C VAL A 79 15.48 8.54 -6.67
N GLY A 80 15.66 8.81 -7.97
CA GLY A 80 16.92 9.29 -8.53
C GLY A 80 16.79 9.42 -10.05
N GLY A 81 17.89 9.27 -10.75
CA GLY A 81 17.85 9.27 -12.22
C GLY A 81 19.17 9.57 -12.89
N LYS A 82 19.09 9.83 -14.19
CA LYS A 82 20.23 10.17 -15.07
C LYS A 82 20.33 11.67 -15.31
N THR A 83 19.28 12.41 -14.93
CA THR A 83 19.15 13.86 -15.12
C THR A 83 18.68 14.50 -13.82
N LYS A 84 18.80 15.84 -13.72
CA LYS A 84 18.18 16.64 -12.68
C LYS A 84 16.68 16.77 -12.98
N GLY A 85 15.85 16.92 -11.96
CA GLY A 85 14.42 17.12 -12.11
C GLY A 85 13.65 16.78 -10.86
N LEU A 86 12.32 16.85 -10.95
CA LEU A 86 11.40 16.53 -9.86
C LEU A 86 10.83 15.15 -10.08
N VAL A 87 10.70 14.36 -9.02
CA VAL A 87 9.91 13.12 -9.00
C VAL A 87 8.74 13.31 -8.06
N ARG A 88 7.53 12.96 -8.51
CA ARG A 88 6.31 12.96 -7.70
C ARG A 88 5.80 11.55 -7.55
N LEU A 89 5.20 11.27 -6.39
CA LEU A 89 4.64 9.96 -6.04
C LEU A 89 3.30 10.16 -5.33
N TRP A 90 2.27 9.41 -5.75
CA TRP A 90 0.95 9.44 -5.12
C TRP A 90 0.18 8.15 -5.36
N MET A 91 -1.00 8.05 -4.77
CA MET A 91 -1.88 6.90 -4.90
C MET A 91 -3.15 7.23 -5.67
N ARG A 92 -3.73 6.22 -6.32
CA ARG A 92 -5.05 6.25 -6.93
C ARG A 92 -5.89 5.09 -6.44
N VAL A 93 -7.18 5.37 -6.25
CA VAL A 93 -8.23 4.36 -6.06
C VAL A 93 -9.15 4.40 -7.26
N ASN A 94 -9.29 3.27 -7.96
CA ASN A 94 -10.11 3.15 -9.18
C ASN A 94 -9.80 4.24 -10.23
N GLY A 95 -8.52 4.61 -10.35
CA GLY A 95 -8.04 5.63 -11.30
C GLY A 95 -8.21 7.08 -10.84
N LYS A 96 -8.81 7.34 -9.67
CA LYS A 96 -8.94 8.69 -9.08
C LYS A 96 -7.84 8.91 -8.06
N ASP A 97 -7.23 10.10 -8.08
CA ASP A 97 -6.17 10.47 -7.14
C ASP A 97 -6.71 10.48 -5.70
N VAL A 98 -5.94 9.89 -4.78
CA VAL A 98 -6.22 9.96 -3.34
C VAL A 98 -5.74 11.33 -2.84
N GLU A 99 -6.64 12.11 -2.26
CA GLU A 99 -6.32 13.43 -1.74
C GLU A 99 -5.18 13.39 -0.72
N ASN A 100 -4.29 14.38 -0.76
CA ASN A 100 -3.16 14.55 0.14
C ASN A 100 -2.14 13.38 0.16
N SER A 101 -2.16 12.48 -0.84
CA SER A 101 -1.17 11.41 -0.98
C SER A 101 0.03 11.82 -1.85
N ASN A 102 -0.02 12.95 -2.57
CA ASN A 102 1.05 13.37 -3.47
C ASN A 102 2.23 13.98 -2.70
N THR A 103 3.42 13.49 -3.03
CA THR A 103 4.69 13.94 -2.47
C THR A 103 5.69 14.19 -3.60
N GLU A 104 6.69 15.05 -3.36
CA GLU A 104 7.66 15.47 -4.37
C GLU A 104 9.08 15.47 -3.81
N GLN A 105 10.03 15.09 -4.64
CA GLN A 105 11.47 15.14 -4.36
C GLN A 105 12.22 15.77 -5.54
N LEU A 106 13.07 16.76 -5.24
CA LEU A 106 14.04 17.31 -6.21
C LEU A 106 15.27 16.39 -6.29
N ILE A 107 15.59 15.93 -7.49
CA ILE A 107 16.86 15.30 -7.85
C ILE A 107 17.80 16.39 -8.34
N ALA A 108 18.51 17.00 -7.42
CA ALA A 108 19.45 18.10 -7.71
C ALA A 108 20.77 17.61 -8.31
N ASP A 109 21.15 16.36 -8.02
CA ASP A 109 22.35 15.70 -8.52
C ASP A 109 22.04 14.25 -8.85
N PRO A 110 22.21 13.80 -10.11
CA PRO A 110 21.97 12.42 -10.53
C PRO A 110 22.84 11.36 -9.85
N SER A 111 23.98 11.74 -9.24
CA SER A 111 24.82 10.81 -8.49
C SER A 111 24.22 10.36 -7.16
N PHE A 112 23.24 11.10 -6.63
CA PHE A 112 22.54 10.80 -5.38
C PHE A 112 21.14 10.23 -5.62
N THR A 113 20.70 9.47 -4.65
CA THR A 113 19.33 8.95 -4.59
C THR A 113 18.76 9.19 -3.20
N SER A 114 17.44 9.29 -3.09
CA SER A 114 16.74 9.46 -1.82
C SER A 114 15.49 8.56 -1.77
N VAL A 115 14.86 8.51 -0.61
CA VAL A 115 13.58 7.80 -0.46
C VAL A 115 12.46 8.83 -0.46
N LEU A 116 11.50 8.67 -1.36
CA LEU A 116 10.27 9.44 -1.41
C LEU A 116 9.13 8.57 -0.91
N VAL A 117 8.38 9.06 0.09
CA VAL A 117 7.27 8.32 0.69
C VAL A 117 5.96 8.99 0.36
N SER A 118 5.01 8.20 -0.14
CA SER A 118 3.60 8.54 -0.26
C SER A 118 2.80 7.63 0.66
N GLN A 119 1.84 8.17 1.40
CA GLN A 119 1.00 7.40 2.29
C GLN A 119 -0.43 7.94 2.33
N GLY A 120 -1.39 7.10 2.71
CA GLY A 120 -2.77 7.53 2.84
C GLY A 120 -3.67 6.47 3.43
N VAL A 121 -4.83 6.92 3.92
CA VAL A 121 -5.95 6.08 4.33
C VAL A 121 -7.07 6.24 3.30
N ALA A 122 -7.70 5.13 2.95
CA ALA A 122 -8.86 5.13 2.06
C ALA A 122 -9.92 4.13 2.54
N GLU A 123 -11.19 4.54 2.51
CA GLU A 123 -12.33 3.65 2.61
C GLU A 123 -12.50 2.90 1.29
N LEU A 124 -12.31 1.59 1.33
CA LEU A 124 -12.35 0.74 0.15
C LEU A 124 -13.50 -0.27 0.23
N LYS A 125 -14.05 -0.58 -0.92
CA LYS A 125 -15.01 -1.68 -1.12
C LYS A 125 -14.28 -2.89 -1.70
N ARG A 126 -14.79 -4.07 -1.40
CA ARG A 126 -14.31 -5.30 -2.06
C ARG A 126 -14.26 -5.12 -3.59
N GLY A 127 -13.11 -5.40 -4.17
CA GLY A 127 -12.85 -5.27 -5.61
C GLY A 127 -12.26 -3.93 -6.02
N ASP A 128 -12.18 -2.94 -5.12
CA ASP A 128 -11.51 -1.68 -5.40
C ASP A 128 -10.02 -1.90 -5.71
N LYS A 129 -9.52 -1.06 -6.63
CA LYS A 129 -8.14 -1.13 -7.13
C LYS A 129 -7.34 0.05 -6.66
N VAL A 130 -6.20 -0.23 -6.02
CA VAL A 130 -5.23 0.79 -5.61
C VAL A 130 -4.00 0.68 -6.51
N THR A 131 -3.48 1.82 -6.96
CA THR A 131 -2.24 1.91 -7.73
C THR A 131 -1.36 3.01 -7.15
N VAL A 132 -0.05 2.78 -7.16
CA VAL A 132 0.94 3.84 -6.95
C VAL A 132 1.27 4.46 -8.30
N VAL A 133 1.35 5.78 -8.34
CA VAL A 133 1.61 6.54 -9.57
C VAL A 133 2.80 7.45 -9.34
N TYR A 134 3.64 7.59 -10.34
CA TYR A 134 4.75 8.55 -10.34
C TYR A 134 4.75 9.40 -11.59
N SER A 135 5.42 10.55 -11.52
CA SER A 135 5.80 11.35 -12.68
C SER A 135 7.18 11.98 -12.46
N GLY A 136 7.90 12.18 -13.55
CA GLY A 136 9.14 12.96 -13.57
C GLY A 136 8.93 14.26 -14.33
N SER A 137 9.52 15.39 -13.88
CA SER A 137 9.47 16.65 -14.63
C SER A 137 10.31 16.60 -15.91
N GLU A 138 11.32 15.74 -15.92
CA GLU A 138 12.27 15.56 -17.02
C GLU A 138 12.40 14.06 -17.37
N PRO A 139 12.68 13.72 -18.62
CA PRO A 139 13.08 12.37 -18.98
C PRO A 139 14.34 11.94 -18.21
N GLY A 140 14.33 10.70 -17.74
CA GLY A 140 15.48 10.14 -17.03
C GLY A 140 15.47 10.31 -15.52
N VAL A 141 14.49 10.99 -14.90
CA VAL A 141 14.25 10.94 -13.47
C VAL A 141 13.12 9.96 -13.14
N GLY A 142 13.12 9.35 -11.96
CA GLY A 142 12.08 8.40 -11.57
C GLY A 142 12.50 7.48 -10.44
N LEU A 143 12.06 6.22 -10.54
CA LEU A 143 12.33 5.20 -9.54
C LEU A 143 13.56 4.38 -9.97
N VAL A 144 14.52 4.21 -9.05
CA VAL A 144 15.81 3.57 -9.33
C VAL A 144 16.05 2.37 -8.41
N VAL A 145 16.83 1.43 -8.86
CA VAL A 145 17.27 0.25 -8.10
C VAL A 145 18.72 0.44 -7.69
N LYS A 146 19.08 0.08 -6.47
CA LYS A 146 20.49 0.02 -6.03
C LYS A 146 20.90 -1.42 -5.77
N LYS A 147 22.12 -1.75 -6.18
CA LYS A 147 22.72 -3.08 -6.00
C LYS A 147 24.07 -2.92 -5.29
N PRO A 148 24.07 -2.65 -3.96
CA PRO A 148 25.32 -2.51 -3.24
C PRO A 148 26.06 -3.86 -3.21
N PRO A 149 27.40 -3.86 -3.35
CA PRO A 149 28.17 -5.10 -3.36
C PRO A 149 28.05 -5.85 -2.03
N GLY A 150 27.66 -7.13 -2.08
CA GLY A 150 27.55 -7.99 -0.90
C GLY A 150 26.32 -7.73 -0.02
N GLU A 151 25.41 -6.85 -0.42
CA GLU A 151 24.20 -6.52 0.32
C GLU A 151 22.93 -6.84 -0.50
N PRO A 152 21.77 -6.93 0.15
CA PRO A 152 20.50 -7.07 -0.56
C PRO A 152 20.23 -5.92 -1.51
N VAL A 153 19.53 -6.21 -2.61
CA VAL A 153 19.06 -5.19 -3.56
C VAL A 153 18.13 -4.20 -2.85
N VAL A 154 18.35 -2.90 -3.05
CA VAL A 154 17.39 -1.86 -2.67
C VAL A 154 16.38 -1.72 -3.81
N PRO A 155 15.12 -2.11 -3.60
CA PRO A 155 14.09 -2.06 -4.64
C PRO A 155 13.73 -0.62 -5.00
N SER A 156 13.23 -0.42 -6.20
CA SER A 156 12.78 0.90 -6.67
C SER A 156 11.49 1.36 -5.98
N LEU A 157 10.67 0.39 -5.53
CA LEU A 157 9.47 0.64 -4.73
C LEU A 157 9.25 -0.50 -3.73
N ILE A 158 8.82 -0.15 -2.52
CA ILE A 158 8.16 -1.05 -1.57
C ILE A 158 6.78 -0.45 -1.29
N LEU A 159 5.73 -1.23 -1.50
CA LEU A 159 4.36 -0.89 -1.11
C LEU A 159 3.93 -1.81 0.02
N SER A 160 3.55 -1.23 1.15
CA SER A 160 2.88 -1.95 2.23
C SER A 160 1.47 -1.40 2.42
N GLY A 161 0.54 -2.27 2.78
CA GLY A 161 -0.83 -1.86 3.06
C GLY A 161 -1.53 -2.86 3.95
N TRP A 162 -2.44 -2.37 4.79
CA TRP A 162 -3.24 -3.22 5.66
C TRP A 162 -4.56 -2.54 6.03
N ARG A 163 -5.53 -3.37 6.39
CA ARG A 163 -6.80 -2.93 6.94
C ARG A 163 -6.61 -2.47 8.38
N ILE A 164 -7.24 -1.35 8.76
CA ILE A 164 -7.07 -0.68 10.06
C ILE A 164 -8.32 -0.69 10.95
N ASP A 165 -9.47 -1.19 10.42
CA ASP A 165 -10.75 -1.32 11.13
C ASP A 165 -11.15 -2.79 11.36
#